data_1fba9add9589e41778da003f35250325
#
_entry.id   1fba9add9589e41778da003f35250325
#
_cell.length_a   1.000
_cell.length_b   1.000
_cell.length_c   1.000
_cell.angle_alpha   90.00
_cell.angle_beta   90.00
_cell.angle_gamma   90.00
#
_symmetry.space_group_name_H-M   'P 1'
#
loop_
_entity.id
_entity.type
_entity.pdbx_description
1 polymer ?
#
loop_
_entity_poly.entity_id
_entity_poly.type
_entity_poly.pdbx_seq_one_letter_code
_entity_poly.pdbx_strand_id
1 'polypeptide(L)'
;EDGFVELANWYDNWGYHWNYYRDIFLFAQKHGINMYAVNSPRDVVKSVRAKGFENLTPEEAAHLPPRLAPESDEHRRMYRAFFDKDDALHMNETALDGLYRAQTMWDATMGWNALQALRQHGGPDAIMVVLIGAGHVTFGLGSERQIDPHYDGRIASLVPVTIVDDEGKPVKSVRASYASFVWGLPEEVDTVYPSIGVSLMGSLGKDPGQIIQVSEKSVAERSGLKVGDVLLSLDGRPITSDNSLRKLMAGYRWGDVAKARIRR
;
A
#
# COMPACT_ATOMS: atom_id res chain seq x y z
N GLU A 1 6.01 12.32 18.81
CA GLU A 1 5.24 11.63 17.76
C GLU A 1 5.15 12.47 16.49
N ASP A 2 4.72 13.73 16.58
CA ASP A 2 4.56 14.60 15.43
C ASP A 2 5.86 14.75 14.62
N GLY A 3 6.99 14.90 15.29
CA GLY A 3 8.30 14.95 14.65
C GLY A 3 8.66 13.68 13.87
N PHE A 4 8.24 12.48 14.34
CA PHE A 4 8.47 11.24 13.60
C PHE A 4 7.60 11.17 12.33
N VAL A 5 6.32 11.52 12.43
CA VAL A 5 5.39 11.51 11.29
C VAL A 5 5.87 12.45 10.18
N GLU A 6 6.41 13.61 10.55
CA GLU A 6 6.99 14.56 9.61
C GLU A 6 8.30 14.06 9.01
N LEU A 7 9.25 13.60 9.84
CA LEU A 7 10.56 13.09 9.36
C LEU A 7 10.41 11.85 8.46
N ALA A 8 9.49 10.96 8.79
CA ALA A 8 9.17 9.79 7.98
C ALA A 8 8.41 10.14 6.69
N ASN A 9 7.97 11.40 6.56
CA ASN A 9 7.03 11.80 5.51
C ASN A 9 5.88 10.80 5.36
N TRP A 10 5.25 10.48 6.52
CA TRP A 10 4.37 9.33 6.68
C TRP A 10 3.27 9.24 5.63
N TYR A 11 2.51 10.32 5.43
CA TYR A 11 1.37 10.32 4.51
C TYR A 11 1.77 10.26 3.03
N ASP A 12 3.00 10.62 2.69
CA ASP A 12 3.54 10.42 1.35
C ASP A 12 4.05 8.99 1.13
N ASN A 13 4.60 8.36 2.15
CA ASN A 13 5.23 7.05 2.04
C ASN A 13 4.29 5.88 2.36
N TRP A 14 3.34 6.05 3.29
CA TRP A 14 2.47 4.97 3.74
C TRP A 14 1.00 5.12 3.35
N GLY A 15 0.44 6.32 3.43
CA GLY A 15 -0.90 6.63 2.96
C GLY A 15 -2.05 6.28 3.92
N TYR A 16 -1.81 5.56 5.00
CA TYR A 16 -2.80 5.28 6.04
C TYR A 16 -2.65 6.21 7.22
N HIS A 17 -3.74 6.40 7.99
CA HIS A 17 -3.71 7.23 9.18
C HIS A 17 -2.69 6.71 10.19
N TRP A 18 -1.81 7.60 10.71
CA TRP A 18 -0.73 7.24 11.63
C TRP A 18 -1.22 6.44 12.85
N ASN A 19 -2.33 6.81 13.44
CA ASN A 19 -2.81 6.18 14.67
C ASN A 19 -3.16 4.69 14.53
N TYR A 20 -3.36 4.16 13.31
CA TYR A 20 -3.50 2.71 13.10
C TYR A 20 -2.19 1.95 13.39
N TYR A 21 -1.06 2.63 13.30
CA TYR A 21 0.26 2.02 13.46
C TYR A 21 1.00 2.49 14.69
N ARG A 22 0.56 3.59 15.29
CA ARG A 22 1.19 4.29 16.41
C ARG A 22 1.63 3.36 17.54
N ASP A 23 0.75 2.50 17.98
CA ASP A 23 1.01 1.61 19.12
C ASP A 23 2.09 0.56 18.83
N ILE A 24 2.25 0.16 17.54
CA ILE A 24 3.34 -0.72 17.11
C ILE A 24 4.69 0.00 17.29
N PHE A 25 4.77 1.26 16.87
CA PHE A 25 5.98 2.08 17.00
C PHE A 25 6.31 2.36 18.48
N LEU A 26 5.32 2.67 19.30
CA LEU A 26 5.51 2.87 20.74
C LEU A 26 5.93 1.57 21.45
N PHE A 27 5.36 0.45 21.04
CA PHE A 27 5.77 -0.86 21.54
C PHE A 27 7.24 -1.14 21.20
N ALA A 28 7.63 -0.93 19.95
CA ALA A 28 9.01 -1.10 19.49
C ALA A 28 9.97 -0.21 20.30
N GLN A 29 9.65 1.08 20.43
CA GLN A 29 10.42 2.02 21.26
C GLN A 29 10.56 1.56 22.72
N LYS A 30 9.45 1.16 23.35
CA LYS A 30 9.42 0.71 24.75
C LYS A 30 10.28 -0.53 24.97
N HIS A 31 10.35 -1.41 23.99
CA HIS A 31 11.06 -2.70 24.12
C HIS A 31 12.45 -2.71 23.44
N GLY A 32 12.93 -1.57 22.95
CA GLY A 32 14.22 -1.47 22.28
C GLY A 32 14.30 -2.26 20.98
N ILE A 33 13.15 -2.45 20.29
CA ILE A 33 13.10 -3.15 19.00
C ILE A 33 13.47 -2.16 17.90
N ASN A 34 14.50 -2.48 17.13
CA ASN A 34 14.90 -1.67 15.98
C ASN A 34 13.88 -1.76 14.86
N MET A 35 13.61 -0.63 14.22
CA MET A 35 12.70 -0.55 13.07
C MET A 35 13.44 -0.05 11.84
N TYR A 36 13.13 -0.62 10.67
CA TYR A 36 13.80 -0.35 9.42
C TYR A 36 12.77 -0.02 8.33
N ALA A 37 13.03 1.02 7.54
CA ALA A 37 12.26 1.28 6.33
C ALA A 37 12.77 0.35 5.21
N VAL A 38 11.91 -0.49 4.70
CA VAL A 38 12.30 -1.55 3.74
C VAL A 38 11.81 -1.30 2.31
N ASN A 39 10.99 -0.28 2.08
CA ASN A 39 10.42 0.00 0.77
C ASN A 39 11.42 0.71 -0.16
N SER A 40 11.18 0.63 -1.46
CA SER A 40 11.95 1.33 -2.49
C SER A 40 11.62 2.81 -2.56
N PRO A 41 12.56 3.66 -2.98
CA PRO A 41 12.27 5.03 -3.38
C PRO A 41 11.21 5.08 -4.49
N ARG A 42 10.28 6.02 -4.41
CA ARG A 42 9.15 6.13 -5.34
C ARG A 42 9.56 6.42 -6.78
N ASP A 43 10.62 7.19 -6.97
CA ASP A 43 11.18 7.51 -8.28
C ASP A 43 11.72 6.27 -8.98
N VAL A 44 12.39 5.38 -8.25
CA VAL A 44 12.88 4.10 -8.78
C VAL A 44 11.71 3.20 -9.19
N VAL A 45 10.65 3.12 -8.37
CA VAL A 45 9.43 2.37 -8.71
C VAL A 45 8.77 2.95 -9.98
N LYS A 46 8.70 4.29 -10.11
CA LYS A 46 8.19 4.95 -11.31
C LYS A 46 9.02 4.61 -12.55
N SER A 47 10.35 4.58 -12.41
CA SER A 47 11.26 4.19 -13.48
C SER A 47 11.04 2.75 -13.92
N VAL A 48 10.97 1.79 -12.98
CA VAL A 48 10.68 0.38 -13.28
C VAL A 48 9.33 0.25 -13.99
N ARG A 49 8.31 0.93 -13.48
CA ARG A 49 6.97 0.92 -14.09
C ARG A 49 6.99 1.40 -15.54
N ALA A 50 7.72 2.49 -15.82
CA ALA A 50 7.71 3.15 -17.11
C ALA A 50 8.60 2.46 -18.15
N LYS A 51 9.81 2.05 -17.78
CA LYS A 51 10.84 1.61 -18.72
C LYS A 51 11.35 0.17 -18.52
N GLY A 52 10.88 -0.56 -17.51
CA GLY A 52 11.31 -1.92 -17.22
C GLY A 52 12.60 -2.01 -16.41
N PHE A 53 12.92 -3.20 -15.92
CA PHE A 53 14.11 -3.46 -15.12
C PHE A 53 15.41 -3.35 -15.92
N GLU A 54 15.37 -3.71 -17.18
CA GLU A 54 16.50 -3.74 -18.13
C GLU A 54 17.00 -2.35 -18.54
N ASN A 55 16.20 -1.32 -18.31
CA ASN A 55 16.51 0.06 -18.70
C ASN A 55 16.79 0.99 -17.50
N LEU A 56 17.08 0.41 -16.34
CA LEU A 56 17.44 1.17 -15.14
C LEU A 56 18.86 1.70 -15.24
N THR A 57 19.10 2.89 -14.64
CA THR A 57 20.46 3.36 -14.43
C THR A 57 21.16 2.52 -13.36
N PRO A 58 22.52 2.55 -13.28
CA PRO A 58 23.24 1.85 -12.20
C PRO A 58 22.75 2.27 -10.80
N GLU A 59 22.42 3.55 -10.59
CA GLU A 59 21.94 4.08 -9.32
C GLU A 59 20.55 3.53 -8.99
N GLU A 60 19.65 3.47 -9.98
CA GLU A 60 18.32 2.88 -9.81
C GLU A 60 18.42 1.36 -9.54
N ALA A 61 19.27 0.67 -10.28
CA ALA A 61 19.46 -0.78 -10.14
C ALA A 61 20.09 -1.17 -8.78
N ALA A 62 20.84 -0.27 -8.14
CA ALA A 62 21.44 -0.50 -6.83
C ALA A 62 20.40 -0.71 -5.71
N HIS A 63 19.14 -0.32 -5.93
CA HIS A 63 18.03 -0.57 -5.01
C HIS A 63 17.44 -1.97 -5.14
N LEU A 64 17.81 -2.73 -6.15
CA LEU A 64 17.29 -4.09 -6.37
C LEU A 64 18.18 -5.14 -5.67
N PRO A 65 17.61 -6.33 -5.34
CA PRO A 65 18.42 -7.47 -4.99
C PRO A 65 19.34 -7.88 -6.16
N PRO A 66 20.44 -8.57 -5.89
CA PRO A 66 21.38 -9.03 -6.94
C PRO A 66 20.73 -9.90 -8.03
N ARG A 67 19.63 -10.55 -7.68
CA ARG A 67 18.86 -11.39 -8.60
C ARG A 67 17.37 -11.31 -8.25
N LEU A 68 16.54 -11.06 -9.23
CA LEU A 68 15.08 -11.20 -9.12
C LEU A 68 14.68 -12.67 -9.31
N ALA A 69 13.63 -13.11 -8.62
CA ALA A 69 13.03 -14.38 -8.94
C ALA A 69 12.46 -14.36 -10.38
N PRO A 70 12.48 -15.50 -11.11
CA PRO A 70 11.91 -15.57 -12.44
C PRO A 70 10.45 -15.08 -12.48
N GLU A 71 9.99 -14.61 -13.63
CA GLU A 71 8.58 -14.27 -13.81
C GLU A 71 7.66 -15.46 -13.49
N SER A 72 6.48 -15.17 -12.96
CA SER A 72 5.49 -16.17 -12.57
C SER A 72 4.12 -15.79 -13.13
N ASP A 73 3.57 -16.71 -13.93
CA ASP A 73 2.21 -16.56 -14.46
C ASP A 73 1.16 -16.58 -13.33
N GLU A 74 1.42 -17.37 -12.26
CA GLU A 74 0.54 -17.42 -11.09
C GLU A 74 0.51 -16.06 -10.37
N HIS A 75 1.68 -15.45 -10.16
CA HIS A 75 1.78 -14.13 -9.55
C HIS A 75 1.09 -13.06 -10.42
N ARG A 76 1.31 -13.11 -11.73
CA ARG A 76 0.66 -12.19 -12.67
C ARG A 76 -0.86 -12.34 -12.67
N ARG A 77 -1.38 -13.58 -12.63
CA ARG A 77 -2.83 -13.84 -12.52
C ARG A 77 -3.40 -13.37 -11.19
N MET A 78 -2.70 -13.66 -10.08
CA MET A 78 -3.10 -13.19 -8.75
C MET A 78 -3.16 -11.65 -8.72
N TYR A 79 -2.11 -11.00 -9.21
CA TYR A 79 -2.05 -9.54 -9.26
C TYR A 79 -3.20 -8.92 -10.07
N ARG A 80 -3.51 -9.48 -11.24
CA ARG A 80 -4.65 -9.05 -12.06
C ARG A 80 -5.99 -9.20 -11.33
N ALA A 81 -6.12 -10.19 -10.46
CA ALA A 81 -7.36 -10.43 -9.70
C ALA A 81 -7.62 -9.38 -8.59
N PHE A 82 -6.64 -8.54 -8.27
CA PHE A 82 -6.86 -7.38 -7.36
C PHE A 82 -7.56 -6.20 -8.03
N PHE A 83 -7.62 -6.18 -9.36
CA PHE A 83 -8.36 -5.13 -10.07
C PHE A 83 -9.80 -5.59 -10.30
N ASP A 84 -10.75 -4.74 -9.98
CA ASP A 84 -12.15 -4.98 -10.31
C ASP A 84 -12.31 -5.13 -11.82
N LYS A 85 -13.34 -5.85 -12.25
CA LYS A 85 -13.59 -6.08 -13.68
C LYS A 85 -13.69 -4.77 -14.46
N ASP A 86 -14.23 -3.73 -13.85
CA ASP A 86 -14.40 -2.42 -14.47
C ASP A 86 -13.06 -1.68 -14.59
N ASP A 87 -12.20 -1.73 -13.58
CA ASP A 87 -10.86 -1.14 -13.61
C ASP A 87 -9.96 -1.82 -14.65
N ALA A 88 -10.02 -3.15 -14.74
CA ALA A 88 -9.25 -3.93 -15.71
C ALA A 88 -9.70 -3.68 -17.15
N LEU A 89 -10.98 -3.38 -17.39
CA LEU A 89 -11.52 -3.08 -18.73
C LEU A 89 -11.02 -1.75 -19.31
N HIS A 90 -10.62 -0.81 -18.45
CA HIS A 90 -10.15 0.52 -18.86
C HIS A 90 -8.62 0.64 -18.96
N MET A 91 -7.87 -0.38 -18.50
CA MET A 91 -6.42 -0.41 -18.60
C MET A 91 -5.96 -1.25 -19.79
N ASN A 92 -5.06 -0.69 -20.61
CA ASN A 92 -4.41 -1.47 -21.63
C ASN A 92 -3.32 -2.40 -21.05
N GLU A 93 -2.94 -3.43 -21.78
CA GLU A 93 -1.93 -4.42 -21.34
C GLU A 93 -0.60 -3.76 -20.95
N THR A 94 -0.15 -2.72 -21.64
CA THR A 94 1.09 -2.00 -21.33
C THR A 94 1.02 -1.34 -19.95
N ALA A 95 -0.13 -0.77 -19.57
CA ALA A 95 -0.34 -0.18 -18.26
C ALA A 95 -0.35 -1.26 -17.16
N LEU A 96 -1.05 -2.38 -17.39
CA LEU A 96 -1.07 -3.53 -16.49
C LEU A 96 0.32 -4.13 -16.29
N ASP A 97 1.10 -4.30 -17.36
CA ASP A 97 2.49 -4.76 -17.27
C ASP A 97 3.37 -3.80 -16.48
N GLY A 98 3.19 -2.49 -16.67
CA GLY A 98 3.89 -1.49 -15.88
C GLY A 98 3.56 -1.59 -14.38
N LEU A 99 2.28 -1.77 -14.05
CA LEU A 99 1.84 -1.95 -12.66
C LEU A 99 2.38 -3.26 -12.06
N TYR A 100 2.38 -4.34 -12.83
CA TYR A 100 2.95 -5.61 -12.39
C TYR A 100 4.46 -5.52 -12.14
N ARG A 101 5.21 -4.80 -12.99
CA ARG A 101 6.63 -4.51 -12.74
C ARG A 101 6.84 -3.72 -11.45
N ALA A 102 5.99 -2.72 -11.19
CA ALA A 102 6.04 -1.98 -9.92
C ALA A 102 5.78 -2.87 -8.71
N GLN A 103 4.80 -3.77 -8.79
CA GLN A 103 4.52 -4.78 -7.75
C GLN A 103 5.74 -5.67 -7.52
N THR A 104 6.33 -6.22 -8.59
CA THR A 104 7.53 -7.05 -8.52
C THR A 104 8.71 -6.30 -7.89
N MET A 105 8.88 -5.02 -8.21
CA MET A 105 9.89 -4.16 -7.60
C MET A 105 9.69 -4.04 -6.09
N TRP A 106 8.46 -3.74 -5.65
CA TRP A 106 8.13 -3.65 -4.23
C TRP A 106 8.39 -4.98 -3.50
N ASP A 107 7.89 -6.08 -4.06
CA ASP A 107 8.07 -7.42 -3.48
C ASP A 107 9.55 -7.76 -3.28
N ALA A 108 10.35 -7.53 -4.32
CA ALA A 108 11.78 -7.83 -4.31
C ALA A 108 12.54 -6.94 -3.32
N THR A 109 12.29 -5.63 -3.36
CA THR A 109 13.05 -4.67 -2.56
C THR A 109 12.70 -4.75 -1.09
N MET A 110 11.41 -4.85 -0.74
CA MET A 110 11.00 -4.97 0.67
C MET A 110 11.58 -6.25 1.29
N GLY A 111 11.51 -7.36 0.59
CA GLY A 111 12.09 -8.62 1.05
C GLY A 111 13.61 -8.55 1.20
N TRP A 112 14.28 -7.99 0.19
CA TRP A 112 15.73 -7.84 0.20
C TRP A 112 16.23 -6.93 1.32
N ASN A 113 15.62 -5.75 1.48
CA ASN A 113 16.01 -4.80 2.53
C ASN A 113 15.75 -5.35 3.93
N ALA A 114 14.64 -6.08 4.14
CA ALA A 114 14.37 -6.76 5.39
C ALA A 114 15.45 -7.82 5.69
N LEU A 115 15.84 -8.60 4.69
CA LEU A 115 16.91 -9.60 4.81
C LEU A 115 18.27 -8.95 5.11
N GLN A 116 18.58 -7.83 4.45
CA GLN A 116 19.82 -7.09 4.73
C GLN A 116 19.83 -6.53 6.16
N ALA A 117 18.73 -5.95 6.62
CA ALA A 117 18.62 -5.48 7.99
C ALA A 117 18.77 -6.62 9.01
N LEU A 118 18.16 -7.77 8.75
CA LEU A 118 18.33 -8.97 9.58
C LEU A 118 19.78 -9.44 9.64
N ARG A 119 20.48 -9.49 8.50
CA ARG A 119 21.90 -9.91 8.43
C ARG A 119 22.86 -8.94 9.10
N GLN A 120 22.59 -7.64 8.99
CA GLN A 120 23.48 -6.61 9.51
C GLN A 120 23.32 -6.37 11.02
N HIS A 121 22.09 -6.54 11.52
CA HIS A 121 21.71 -6.11 12.87
C HIS A 121 21.12 -7.22 13.72
N GLY A 122 20.77 -8.37 13.12
CA GLY A 122 20.24 -9.53 13.83
C GLY A 122 21.36 -10.39 14.44
N GLY A 123 21.03 -11.09 15.54
CA GLY A 123 21.83 -12.19 16.07
C GLY A 123 21.40 -13.54 15.48
N PRO A 124 21.99 -14.66 15.95
CA PRO A 124 21.68 -16.00 15.44
C PRO A 124 20.23 -16.43 15.58
N ASP A 125 19.54 -15.90 16.61
CA ASP A 125 18.12 -16.20 16.89
C ASP A 125 17.20 -15.02 16.59
N ALA A 126 17.65 -14.04 15.81
CA ALA A 126 16.86 -12.86 15.50
C ALA A 126 15.70 -13.19 14.56
N ILE A 127 14.56 -12.56 14.81
CA ILE A 127 13.38 -12.65 13.98
C ILE A 127 13.11 -11.25 13.39
N MET A 128 12.98 -11.19 12.06
CA MET A 128 12.52 -10.00 11.36
C MET A 128 11.02 -10.10 11.15
N VAL A 129 10.27 -9.14 11.69
CA VAL A 129 8.84 -8.99 11.41
C VAL A 129 8.67 -7.89 10.38
N VAL A 130 8.04 -8.19 9.26
CA VAL A 130 7.79 -7.24 8.17
C VAL A 130 6.30 -6.88 8.14
N LEU A 131 5.97 -5.61 8.38
CA LEU A 131 4.62 -5.09 8.19
C LEU A 131 4.45 -4.69 6.73
N ILE A 132 3.58 -5.40 6.03
CA ILE A 132 3.45 -5.31 4.58
C ILE A 132 1.99 -5.56 4.17
N GLY A 133 1.55 -5.01 3.05
CA GLY A 133 0.21 -5.28 2.52
C GLY A 133 0.03 -6.75 2.14
N ALA A 134 -1.17 -7.31 2.39
CA ALA A 134 -1.49 -8.71 2.13
C ALA A 134 -1.18 -9.15 0.68
N GLY A 135 -1.39 -8.26 -0.30
CA GLY A 135 -1.08 -8.52 -1.70
C GLY A 135 0.38 -8.85 -2.02
N HIS A 136 1.29 -8.54 -1.10
CA HIS A 136 2.72 -8.83 -1.24
C HIS A 136 3.13 -10.20 -0.66
N VAL A 137 2.24 -10.88 0.07
CA VAL A 137 2.56 -12.14 0.77
C VAL A 137 1.56 -13.27 0.51
N THR A 138 0.35 -12.96 0.01
CA THR A 138 -0.65 -13.99 -0.27
C THR A 138 -0.13 -15.01 -1.28
N PHE A 139 -0.43 -16.28 -1.01
CA PHE A 139 -0.01 -17.45 -1.79
C PHE A 139 1.52 -17.66 -1.88
N GLY A 140 2.33 -16.87 -1.12
CA GLY A 140 3.79 -16.92 -1.21
C GLY A 140 4.35 -16.41 -2.54
N LEU A 141 3.53 -15.74 -3.37
CA LEU A 141 3.89 -15.38 -4.74
C LEU A 141 4.63 -14.04 -4.87
N GLY A 142 4.52 -13.17 -3.87
CA GLY A 142 5.17 -11.86 -3.84
C GLY A 142 6.57 -11.89 -3.20
N SER A 143 6.69 -11.22 -2.04
CA SER A 143 7.97 -11.03 -1.35
C SER A 143 8.64 -12.34 -0.94
N GLU A 144 7.89 -13.36 -0.50
CA GLU A 144 8.45 -14.66 -0.15
C GLU A 144 9.21 -15.27 -1.34
N ARG A 145 8.58 -15.33 -2.50
CA ARG A 145 9.19 -15.82 -3.74
C ARG A 145 10.42 -15.02 -4.16
N GLN A 146 10.42 -13.69 -3.93
CA GLN A 146 11.56 -12.84 -4.27
C GLN A 146 12.73 -13.00 -3.30
N ILE A 147 12.49 -13.38 -2.05
CA ILE A 147 13.53 -13.63 -1.05
C ILE A 147 14.15 -15.03 -1.23
N ASP A 148 13.40 -16.02 -1.65
CA ASP A 148 13.79 -17.44 -1.75
C ASP A 148 15.19 -17.65 -2.37
N PRO A 149 15.56 -16.98 -3.48
CA PRO A 149 16.91 -17.12 -4.05
C PRO A 149 18.06 -16.61 -3.17
N HIS A 150 17.77 -15.94 -2.06
CA HIS A 150 18.74 -15.24 -1.22
C HIS A 150 18.74 -15.68 0.24
N TYR A 151 17.80 -16.55 0.64
CA TYR A 151 17.61 -16.90 2.04
C TYR A 151 17.16 -18.34 2.23
N ASP A 152 17.97 -19.13 2.93
CA ASP A 152 17.69 -20.54 3.26
C ASP A 152 16.94 -20.71 4.59
N GLY A 153 16.62 -19.62 5.29
CA GLY A 153 15.91 -19.65 6.57
C GLY A 153 14.39 -19.82 6.41
N ARG A 154 13.70 -19.83 7.53
CA ARG A 154 12.23 -19.95 7.54
C ARG A 154 11.58 -18.61 7.28
N ILE A 155 10.62 -18.61 6.37
CA ILE A 155 9.72 -17.49 6.12
C ILE A 155 8.31 -17.97 6.43
N ALA A 156 7.51 -17.09 7.04
CA ALA A 156 6.11 -17.36 7.30
C ALA A 156 5.30 -16.07 7.12
N SER A 157 4.15 -16.18 6.49
CA SER A 157 3.17 -15.12 6.34
C SER A 157 2.01 -15.28 7.31
N LEU A 158 1.55 -14.17 7.89
CA LEU A 158 0.31 -14.06 8.66
C LEU A 158 -0.59 -13.04 7.96
N VAL A 159 -1.75 -13.49 7.48
CA VAL A 159 -2.68 -12.62 6.76
C VAL A 159 -4.01 -12.54 7.51
N PRO A 160 -4.45 -11.33 7.91
CA PRO A 160 -5.79 -11.13 8.43
C PRO A 160 -6.83 -11.28 7.30
N VAL A 161 -7.94 -11.94 7.60
CA VAL A 161 -9.07 -12.15 6.69
C VAL A 161 -10.35 -11.86 7.45
N THR A 162 -11.25 -11.10 6.86
CA THR A 162 -12.60 -10.90 7.42
C THR A 162 -13.36 -12.21 7.43
N ILE A 163 -14.10 -12.47 8.51
CA ILE A 163 -14.91 -13.69 8.67
C ILE A 163 -16.25 -13.63 7.92
N VAL A 164 -16.52 -12.52 7.26
CA VAL A 164 -17.66 -12.32 6.35
C VAL A 164 -17.15 -11.82 5.00
N ASP A 165 -17.82 -12.20 3.91
CA ASP A 165 -17.53 -11.68 2.57
C ASP A 165 -18.23 -10.34 2.30
N ASP A 166 -18.03 -9.77 1.11
CA ASP A 166 -18.62 -8.49 0.70
C ASP A 166 -20.16 -8.50 0.64
N GLU A 167 -20.78 -9.69 0.66
CA GLU A 167 -22.23 -9.88 0.73
C GLU A 167 -22.72 -10.09 2.18
N GLY A 168 -21.83 -10.00 3.18
CA GLY A 168 -22.13 -10.23 4.60
C GLY A 168 -22.33 -11.70 4.97
N LYS A 169 -21.91 -12.65 4.10
CA LYS A 169 -22.02 -14.08 4.37
C LYS A 169 -20.77 -14.59 5.10
N PRO A 170 -20.91 -15.52 6.05
CA PRO A 170 -19.76 -16.10 6.73
C PRO A 170 -18.78 -16.77 5.78
N VAL A 171 -17.51 -16.38 5.84
CA VAL A 171 -16.41 -17.07 5.15
C VAL A 171 -16.19 -18.41 5.87
N LYS A 172 -16.51 -19.51 5.20
CA LYS A 172 -16.47 -20.87 5.78
C LYS A 172 -15.09 -21.51 5.71
N SER A 173 -14.26 -21.10 4.76
CA SER A 173 -12.94 -21.68 4.54
C SER A 173 -12.05 -20.71 3.77
N VAL A 174 -10.76 -20.80 4.03
CA VAL A 174 -9.70 -20.15 3.26
C VAL A 174 -8.80 -21.25 2.68
N ARG A 175 -8.29 -21.07 1.47
CA ARG A 175 -7.38 -22.04 0.85
C ARG A 175 -6.12 -22.19 1.70
N ALA A 176 -5.64 -23.42 1.92
CA ALA A 176 -4.45 -23.71 2.71
C ALA A 176 -3.18 -23.02 2.14
N SER A 177 -3.15 -22.77 0.83
CA SER A 177 -2.05 -22.06 0.16
C SER A 177 -2.10 -20.54 0.33
N TYR A 178 -3.13 -19.98 0.98
CA TYR A 178 -3.33 -18.53 1.04
C TYR A 178 -2.22 -17.82 1.83
N ALA A 179 -1.85 -18.36 2.99
CA ALA A 179 -0.76 -17.88 3.83
C ALA A 179 -0.30 -19.00 4.78
N SER A 180 0.85 -18.85 5.45
CA SER A 180 1.30 -19.79 6.49
C SER A 180 0.34 -19.79 7.69
N PHE A 181 -0.20 -18.63 8.02
CA PHE A 181 -1.20 -18.42 9.07
C PHE A 181 -2.28 -17.45 8.58
N VAL A 182 -3.51 -17.72 8.96
CA VAL A 182 -4.66 -16.84 8.69
C VAL A 182 -5.28 -16.42 10.01
N TRP A 183 -5.54 -15.14 10.16
CA TRP A 183 -6.19 -14.55 11.32
C TRP A 183 -7.58 -14.03 10.94
N GLY A 184 -8.63 -14.71 11.42
CA GLY A 184 -10.01 -14.28 11.20
C GLY A 184 -10.33 -13.02 12.01
N LEU A 185 -10.74 -11.94 11.33
CA LEU A 185 -11.17 -10.69 11.95
C LEU A 185 -12.67 -10.48 11.73
N PRO A 186 -13.40 -9.90 12.72
CA PRO A 186 -14.77 -9.47 12.50
C PRO A 186 -14.81 -8.39 11.40
N GLU A 187 -15.96 -8.25 10.77
CA GLU A 187 -16.21 -7.14 9.84
C GLU A 187 -16.09 -5.81 10.59
N GLU A 188 -15.31 -4.90 10.03
CA GLU A 188 -15.24 -3.52 10.51
C GLU A 188 -16.34 -2.71 9.81
N VAL A 189 -17.37 -2.32 10.55
CA VAL A 189 -18.54 -1.63 9.99
C VAL A 189 -18.23 -0.17 9.66
N ASP A 190 -17.36 0.46 10.45
CA ASP A 190 -16.96 1.86 10.29
C ASP A 190 -15.45 2.05 10.45
N THR A 191 -14.87 2.89 9.61
CA THR A 191 -13.48 3.31 9.79
C THR A 191 -13.34 4.20 11.02
N VAL A 192 -12.31 3.96 11.84
CA VAL A 192 -12.05 4.75 13.07
C VAL A 192 -11.79 6.23 12.73
N TYR A 193 -11.20 6.50 11.59
CA TYR A 193 -10.86 7.85 11.14
C TYR A 193 -11.67 8.23 9.90
N PRO A 194 -12.16 9.49 9.83
CA PRO A 194 -13.03 9.92 8.75
C PRO A 194 -12.30 9.96 7.41
N SER A 195 -13.05 9.61 6.37
CA SER A 195 -12.69 9.78 4.97
C SER A 195 -13.83 10.49 4.27
N ILE A 196 -13.52 11.34 3.29
CA ILE A 196 -14.58 11.96 2.47
C ILE A 196 -15.12 11.00 1.41
N GLY A 197 -14.40 9.92 1.09
CA GLY A 197 -14.83 8.89 0.14
C GLY A 197 -14.65 9.30 -1.32
N VAL A 198 -13.50 9.89 -1.67
CA VAL A 198 -13.10 10.14 -3.06
C VAL A 198 -11.74 9.54 -3.35
N SER A 199 -11.53 9.11 -4.60
CA SER A 199 -10.20 8.88 -5.16
C SER A 199 -9.86 10.02 -6.11
N LEU A 200 -8.60 10.51 -6.03
CA LEU A 200 -8.12 11.59 -6.87
C LEU A 200 -7.17 11.08 -7.94
N MET A 201 -7.12 11.77 -9.08
CA MET A 201 -6.21 11.47 -10.19
C MET A 201 -4.73 11.53 -9.75
N GLY A 202 -4.40 12.38 -8.78
CA GLY A 202 -3.05 12.53 -8.26
C GLY A 202 -2.05 12.97 -9.35
N SER A 203 -0.85 12.41 -9.30
CA SER A 203 0.22 12.74 -10.27
C SER A 203 0.02 12.16 -11.68
N LEU A 204 -1.05 11.41 -11.92
CA LEU A 204 -1.34 10.79 -13.22
C LEU A 204 -2.04 11.76 -14.20
N GLY A 205 -2.56 12.89 -13.73
CA GLY A 205 -3.32 13.83 -14.53
C GLY A 205 -2.82 15.27 -14.49
N LYS A 206 -3.43 16.13 -15.31
CA LYS A 206 -3.15 17.57 -15.34
C LYS A 206 -3.64 18.28 -14.08
N ASP A 207 -4.73 17.79 -13.49
CA ASP A 207 -5.36 18.31 -12.27
C ASP A 207 -5.25 17.26 -11.16
N PRO A 208 -4.26 17.36 -10.25
CA PRO A 208 -4.06 16.36 -9.20
C PRO A 208 -5.26 16.15 -8.26
N GLY A 209 -6.10 17.18 -8.10
CA GLY A 209 -7.32 17.14 -7.31
C GLY A 209 -8.56 16.64 -8.06
N GLN A 210 -8.43 16.19 -9.31
CA GLN A 210 -9.57 15.67 -10.07
C GLN A 210 -10.10 14.39 -9.45
N ILE A 211 -11.41 14.37 -9.16
CA ILE A 211 -12.11 13.21 -8.61
C ILE A 211 -12.32 12.19 -9.73
N ILE A 212 -11.77 10.99 -9.56
CA ILE A 212 -11.92 9.86 -10.48
C ILE A 212 -12.91 8.81 -9.98
N GLN A 213 -13.18 8.81 -8.66
CA GLN A 213 -14.14 7.92 -8.04
C GLN A 213 -14.80 8.61 -6.85
N VAL A 214 -16.08 8.34 -6.64
CA VAL A 214 -16.83 8.70 -5.43
C VAL A 214 -17.42 7.43 -4.86
N SER A 215 -17.08 7.12 -3.61
CA SER A 215 -17.58 5.92 -2.93
C SER A 215 -19.07 6.08 -2.61
N GLU A 216 -19.83 5.03 -2.80
CA GLU A 216 -21.25 4.98 -2.43
C GLU A 216 -21.44 5.24 -0.93
N LYS A 217 -22.53 5.91 -0.58
CA LYS A 217 -22.90 6.28 0.80
C LYS A 217 -21.87 7.11 1.55
N SER A 218 -20.84 7.61 0.86
CA SER A 218 -19.78 8.45 1.42
C SER A 218 -20.24 9.87 1.75
N VAL A 219 -19.41 10.61 2.49
CA VAL A 219 -19.59 12.05 2.73
C VAL A 219 -19.57 12.81 1.42
N ALA A 220 -18.68 12.47 0.49
CA ALA A 220 -18.56 13.10 -0.82
C ALA A 220 -19.84 12.96 -1.63
N GLU A 221 -20.40 11.76 -1.74
CA GLU A 221 -21.66 11.51 -2.46
C GLU A 221 -22.82 12.32 -1.87
N ARG A 222 -23.00 12.25 -0.54
CA ARG A 222 -24.04 13.02 0.16
C ARG A 222 -23.88 14.53 0.03
N SER A 223 -22.65 15.00 -0.15
CA SER A 223 -22.32 16.43 -0.37
C SER A 223 -22.44 16.85 -1.83
N GLY A 224 -22.78 15.93 -2.74
CA GLY A 224 -22.98 16.20 -4.16
C GLY A 224 -21.69 16.36 -4.96
N LEU A 225 -20.56 15.84 -4.47
CA LEU A 225 -19.33 15.71 -5.25
C LEU A 225 -19.51 14.63 -6.33
N LYS A 226 -18.92 14.85 -7.49
CA LYS A 226 -19.05 13.97 -8.66
C LYS A 226 -17.70 13.65 -9.27
N VAL A 227 -17.64 12.53 -9.95
CA VAL A 227 -16.51 12.21 -10.83
C VAL A 227 -16.36 13.32 -11.88
N GLY A 228 -15.13 13.78 -12.09
CA GLY A 228 -14.79 14.92 -12.95
C GLY A 228 -14.68 16.26 -12.22
N ASP A 229 -15.31 16.44 -11.05
CA ASP A 229 -15.07 17.63 -10.21
C ASP A 229 -13.57 17.69 -9.82
N VAL A 230 -13.03 18.90 -9.70
CA VAL A 230 -11.65 19.12 -9.20
C VAL A 230 -11.71 19.70 -7.81
N LEU A 231 -11.26 18.94 -6.82
CA LEU A 231 -11.15 19.38 -5.43
C LEU A 231 -9.94 20.30 -5.27
N LEU A 232 -10.18 21.59 -5.08
CA LEU A 232 -9.14 22.62 -5.02
C LEU A 232 -8.61 22.84 -3.60
N SER A 233 -9.49 22.81 -2.61
CA SER A 233 -9.09 23.01 -1.21
C SER A 233 -10.13 22.43 -0.25
N LEU A 234 -9.66 22.11 0.98
CA LEU A 234 -10.49 21.76 2.13
C LEU A 234 -10.15 22.72 3.26
N ASP A 235 -11.15 23.46 3.78
CA ASP A 235 -11.01 24.53 4.77
C ASP A 235 -9.87 25.54 4.42
N GLY A 236 -9.83 25.92 3.14
CA GLY A 236 -8.84 26.87 2.61
C GLY A 236 -7.44 26.26 2.38
N ARG A 237 -7.17 25.05 2.83
CA ARG A 237 -5.90 24.36 2.58
C ARG A 237 -5.92 23.71 1.20
N PRO A 238 -4.92 23.96 0.33
CA PRO A 238 -4.94 23.45 -1.04
C PRO A 238 -4.78 21.94 -1.10
N ILE A 239 -5.48 21.33 -2.06
CA ILE A 239 -5.32 19.91 -2.43
C ILE A 239 -4.45 19.86 -3.68
N THR A 240 -3.25 19.33 -3.53
CA THR A 240 -2.23 19.23 -4.59
C THR A 240 -1.94 17.78 -4.99
N SER A 241 -2.44 16.82 -4.22
CA SER A 241 -2.29 15.38 -4.45
C SER A 241 -3.26 14.62 -3.56
N ASP A 242 -3.43 13.33 -3.83
CA ASP A 242 -4.16 12.42 -2.95
C ASP A 242 -3.53 12.38 -1.53
N ASN A 243 -2.21 12.42 -1.44
CA ASN A 243 -1.50 12.44 -0.16
C ASN A 243 -1.76 13.74 0.62
N SER A 244 -1.89 14.89 -0.06
CA SER A 244 -2.23 16.16 0.61
C SER A 244 -3.63 16.09 1.23
N LEU A 245 -4.59 15.45 0.55
CA LEU A 245 -5.92 15.20 1.09
C LEU A 245 -5.85 14.28 2.32
N ARG A 246 -5.14 13.16 2.24
CA ARG A 246 -4.97 12.22 3.37
C ARG A 246 -4.34 12.90 4.59
N LYS A 247 -3.29 13.70 4.37
CA LYS A 247 -2.65 14.47 5.43
C LYS A 247 -3.61 15.46 6.10
N LEU A 248 -4.46 16.12 5.31
CA LEU A 248 -5.48 17.01 5.85
C LEU A 248 -6.54 16.23 6.63
N MET A 249 -7.05 15.14 6.07
CA MET A 249 -8.07 14.30 6.71
C MET A 249 -7.61 13.70 8.05
N ALA A 250 -6.33 13.49 8.24
CA ALA A 250 -5.78 13.02 9.51
C ALA A 250 -6.05 13.96 10.70
N GLY A 251 -6.31 15.23 10.44
CA GLY A 251 -6.68 16.21 11.46
C GLY A 251 -8.17 16.24 11.84
N TYR A 252 -9.03 15.57 11.04
CA TYR A 252 -10.49 15.57 11.28
C TYR A 252 -10.93 14.40 12.16
N ARG A 253 -12.11 14.57 12.73
CA ARG A 253 -12.83 13.53 13.52
C ARG A 253 -14.24 13.38 12.97
N TRP A 254 -14.86 12.23 13.24
CA TRP A 254 -16.26 12.05 12.91
C TRP A 254 -17.11 13.12 13.57
N GLY A 255 -18.00 13.76 12.79
CA GLY A 255 -18.82 14.88 13.22
C GLY A 255 -18.26 16.27 12.85
N ASP A 256 -16.98 16.37 12.46
CA ASP A 256 -16.42 17.62 11.97
C ASP A 256 -17.09 18.02 10.63
N VAL A 257 -17.17 19.33 10.40
CA VAL A 257 -17.70 19.92 9.17
C VAL A 257 -16.58 20.62 8.44
N ALA A 258 -16.33 20.26 7.18
CA ALA A 258 -15.29 20.84 6.36
C ALA A 258 -15.89 21.59 5.13
N LYS A 259 -15.27 22.68 4.73
CA LYS A 259 -15.60 23.45 3.53
C LYS A 259 -14.73 22.99 2.35
N ALA A 260 -15.33 22.32 1.38
CA ALA A 260 -14.66 21.99 0.13
C ALA A 260 -14.87 23.09 -0.92
N ARG A 261 -13.77 23.51 -1.57
CA ARG A 261 -13.82 24.33 -2.78
C ARG A 261 -13.54 23.46 -3.99
N ILE A 262 -14.46 23.47 -4.94
CA ILE A 262 -14.36 22.64 -6.15
C ILE A 262 -14.44 23.49 -7.41
N ARG A 263 -13.95 22.92 -8.53
CA ARG A 263 -14.21 23.38 -9.89
C ARG A 263 -14.94 22.25 -10.64
N ARG A 264 -16.03 22.58 -11.32
CA ARG A 264 -16.77 21.72 -12.24
C ARG A 264 -16.44 21.99 -13.67
#